data_4bae8d9e69b65a622741998f93a14999
#
_entry.id   4bae8d9e69b65a622741998f93a14999
#
_cell.length_a   1.000
_cell.length_b   1.000
_cell.length_c   1.000
_cell.angle_alpha   90.00
_cell.angle_beta   90.00
_cell.angle_gamma   90.00
#
_symmetry.space_group_name_H-M   'P 1'
#
loop_
_entity.id
_entity.type
_entity.pdbx_description
1 polymer ?
#
loop_
_entity_poly.entity_id
_entity_poly.type
_entity_poly.pdbx_seq_one_letter_code
_entity_poly.pdbx_strand_id
1 'polypeptide(L)'
;MSLTVDALTETLVQVRQKQPVVHVITNWVTAGDVAGTLHAVGARPIMAFALEEVNDIVSGANALVLNLGTPDPSRIKAMLQAGRRANSLGRPVIFDPVGVGASRFRAEAAERILSDLRIAIIRGNRAEIGALAGMGGELRGIDTATAPPDLLAAAGTLSLRTEAVVAVTGPQDLVVSGGKAVIVENGHPMMSQVTGMGCRLTALIGAFAAVETDLIAATVGAIAFFGLAGEQAALRAEGPGTFKAAFLDAIYSLTPAEFQRGLKLTEQKIR
;
A
#
# COMPACT_ATOMS: atom_id res chain seq x y z
N MET A 1 -12.94 -13.22 10.89
CA MET A 1 -14.11 -12.94 10.04
C MET A 1 -13.82 -13.49 8.65
N SER A 2 -14.82 -14.00 7.93
CA SER A 2 -14.65 -14.36 6.51
C SER A 2 -14.59 -13.09 5.68
N LEU A 3 -13.68 -13.02 4.70
CA LEU A 3 -13.65 -11.96 3.68
C LEU A 3 -14.94 -12.04 2.85
N THR A 4 -15.92 -11.22 3.19
CA THR A 4 -17.15 -11.13 2.41
C THR A 4 -17.11 -9.94 1.48
N VAL A 5 -17.69 -10.07 0.30
CA VAL A 5 -17.81 -8.98 -0.68
C VAL A 5 -18.50 -7.75 -0.06
N ASP A 6 -19.49 -7.98 0.79
CA ASP A 6 -20.21 -6.90 1.49
C ASP A 6 -19.31 -6.14 2.47
N ALA A 7 -18.45 -6.84 3.23
CA ALA A 7 -17.52 -6.20 4.15
C ALA A 7 -16.49 -5.30 3.41
N LEU A 8 -15.95 -5.78 2.29
CA LEU A 8 -15.03 -5.01 1.46
C LEU A 8 -15.70 -3.76 0.86
N THR A 9 -16.96 -3.91 0.44
CA THR A 9 -17.75 -2.80 -0.11
C THR A 9 -18.09 -1.78 0.96
N GLU A 10 -18.45 -2.25 2.17
CA GLU A 10 -18.73 -1.38 3.31
C GLU A 10 -17.51 -0.57 3.71
N THR A 11 -16.30 -1.14 3.63
CA THR A 11 -15.06 -0.40 3.92
C THR A 11 -14.90 0.82 2.99
N LEU A 12 -15.20 0.69 1.70
CA LEU A 12 -15.20 1.83 0.76
C LEU A 12 -16.23 2.90 1.16
N VAL A 13 -17.44 2.47 1.55
CA VAL A 13 -18.49 3.39 2.04
C VAL A 13 -17.99 4.14 3.27
N GLN A 14 -17.36 3.43 4.22
CA GLN A 14 -16.81 4.03 5.44
C GLN A 14 -15.67 5.03 5.14
N VAL A 15 -14.80 4.75 4.17
CA VAL A 15 -13.76 5.71 3.74
C VAL A 15 -14.41 7.02 3.27
N ARG A 16 -15.42 6.93 2.41
CA ARG A 16 -16.10 8.11 1.86
C ARG A 16 -16.91 8.89 2.90
N GLN A 17 -17.54 8.19 3.83
CA GLN A 17 -18.34 8.83 4.90
C GLN A 17 -17.46 9.46 5.99
N LYS A 18 -16.45 8.72 6.47
CA LYS A 18 -15.59 9.16 7.57
C LYS A 18 -14.49 10.12 7.14
N GLN A 19 -14.13 10.11 5.86
CA GLN A 19 -13.07 10.93 5.29
C GLN A 19 -11.78 10.89 6.12
N PRO A 20 -11.18 9.70 6.35
CA PRO A 20 -10.07 9.55 7.28
C PRO A 20 -8.87 10.41 6.88
N VAL A 21 -8.22 10.99 7.88
CA VAL A 21 -6.96 11.71 7.71
C VAL A 21 -5.83 10.69 7.60
N VAL A 22 -5.10 10.71 6.50
CA VAL A 22 -3.94 9.86 6.26
C VAL A 22 -2.67 10.72 6.22
N HIS A 23 -1.82 10.55 7.23
CA HIS A 23 -0.49 11.17 7.21
C HIS A 23 0.44 10.35 6.34
N VAL A 24 1.06 10.96 5.34
CA VAL A 24 1.89 10.27 4.35
C VAL A 24 3.27 10.90 4.31
N ILE A 25 4.30 10.14 4.71
CA ILE A 25 5.71 10.49 4.48
C ILE A 25 6.16 9.71 3.26
N THR A 26 6.17 10.35 2.09
CA THR A 26 6.43 9.72 0.80
C THR A 26 7.55 10.40 0.01
N ASN A 27 7.79 9.91 -1.18
CA ASN A 27 8.83 10.37 -2.08
C ASN A 27 8.40 11.61 -2.90
N TRP A 28 9.39 12.36 -3.39
CA TRP A 28 9.17 13.60 -4.15
C TRP A 28 8.54 13.36 -5.53
N VAL A 29 8.75 12.18 -6.11
CA VAL A 29 8.30 11.86 -7.48
C VAL A 29 6.78 11.75 -7.56
N THR A 30 6.15 11.23 -6.50
CA THR A 30 4.74 10.83 -6.54
C THR A 30 3.86 11.52 -5.50
N ALA A 31 4.40 12.44 -4.70
CA ALA A 31 3.67 13.08 -3.60
C ALA A 31 2.32 13.69 -4.03
N GLY A 32 2.31 14.47 -5.13
CA GLY A 32 1.09 15.06 -5.67
C GLY A 32 0.06 14.01 -6.14
N ASP A 33 0.53 12.96 -6.79
CA ASP A 33 -0.31 11.86 -7.28
C ASP A 33 -0.93 11.06 -6.13
N VAL A 34 -0.15 10.82 -5.07
CA VAL A 34 -0.60 10.17 -3.83
C VAL A 34 -1.69 11.00 -3.15
N ALA A 35 -1.45 12.31 -2.99
CA ALA A 35 -2.44 13.22 -2.41
C ALA A 35 -3.73 13.25 -3.24
N GLY A 36 -3.61 13.38 -4.58
CA GLY A 36 -4.75 13.36 -5.49
C GLY A 36 -5.57 12.07 -5.39
N THR A 37 -4.91 10.90 -5.28
CA THR A 37 -5.59 9.60 -5.14
C THR A 37 -6.38 9.51 -3.83
N LEU A 38 -5.79 9.96 -2.71
CA LEU A 38 -6.49 10.00 -1.42
C LEU A 38 -7.68 10.96 -1.44
N HIS A 39 -7.55 12.13 -2.05
CA HIS A 39 -8.68 13.04 -2.23
C HIS A 39 -9.78 12.41 -3.10
N ALA A 40 -9.41 11.77 -4.22
CA ALA A 40 -10.39 11.18 -5.12
C ALA A 40 -11.22 10.06 -4.48
N VAL A 41 -10.63 9.24 -3.59
CA VAL A 41 -11.38 8.21 -2.86
C VAL A 41 -12.24 8.78 -1.72
N GLY A 42 -12.02 10.03 -1.33
CA GLY A 42 -12.72 10.70 -0.24
C GLY A 42 -11.95 10.78 1.08
N ALA A 43 -10.66 10.39 1.11
CA ALA A 43 -9.80 10.55 2.28
C ALA A 43 -9.13 11.94 2.30
N ARG A 44 -8.50 12.29 3.42
CA ARG A 44 -7.81 13.58 3.62
C ARG A 44 -6.31 13.36 3.80
N PRO A 45 -5.47 13.57 2.77
CA PRO A 45 -4.03 13.43 2.89
C PRO A 45 -3.39 14.61 3.63
N ILE A 46 -2.36 14.32 4.46
CA ILE A 46 -1.42 15.31 4.96
C ILE A 46 0.00 14.82 4.62
N MET A 47 0.74 15.65 3.85
CA MET A 47 2.08 15.33 3.34
C MET A 47 3.11 16.11 4.16
N ALA A 48 3.39 15.66 5.38
CA ALA A 48 4.29 16.33 6.31
C ALA A 48 5.45 15.43 6.73
N PHE A 49 6.67 15.95 6.76
CA PHE A 49 7.87 15.18 7.13
C PHE A 49 8.93 16.02 7.89
N ALA A 50 8.64 17.28 8.24
CA ALA A 50 9.52 18.06 9.11
C ALA A 50 9.49 17.46 10.53
N LEU A 51 10.69 17.26 11.11
CA LEU A 51 10.84 16.64 12.45
C LEU A 51 10.07 17.39 13.53
N GLU A 52 9.94 18.70 13.36
CA GLU A 52 9.30 19.61 14.28
C GLU A 52 7.79 19.40 14.37
N GLU A 53 7.16 18.91 13.30
CA GLU A 53 5.68 18.79 13.23
C GLU A 53 5.14 17.37 13.17
N VAL A 54 5.97 16.35 12.77
CA VAL A 54 5.44 15.00 12.48
C VAL A 54 4.67 14.37 13.64
N ASN A 55 5.01 14.68 14.90
CA ASN A 55 4.29 14.18 16.07
C ASN A 55 2.88 14.78 16.18
N ASP A 56 2.75 16.06 15.91
CA ASP A 56 1.47 16.77 15.99
C ASP A 56 0.57 16.31 14.83
N ILE A 57 1.11 16.25 13.63
CA ILE A 57 0.39 15.80 12.43
C ILE A 57 -0.11 14.37 12.60
N VAL A 58 0.74 13.42 13.00
CA VAL A 58 0.32 12.02 13.17
C VAL A 58 -0.67 11.85 14.31
N SER A 59 -0.64 12.72 15.32
CA SER A 59 -1.60 12.67 16.42
C SER A 59 -3.04 12.96 15.97
N GLY A 60 -3.20 13.80 14.94
CA GLY A 60 -4.49 14.09 14.30
C GLY A 60 -4.88 13.13 13.18
N ALA A 61 -3.98 12.21 12.78
CA ALA A 61 -4.22 11.27 11.69
C ALA A 61 -4.87 9.96 12.15
N ASN A 62 -5.58 9.30 11.23
CA ASN A 62 -6.20 7.99 11.45
C ASN A 62 -5.29 6.83 10.99
N ALA A 63 -4.36 7.08 10.09
CA ALA A 63 -3.32 6.14 9.64
C ALA A 63 -2.04 6.89 9.27
N LEU A 64 -0.90 6.17 9.30
CA LEU A 64 0.39 6.66 8.85
C LEU A 64 0.91 5.79 7.71
N VAL A 65 1.35 6.41 6.63
CA VAL A 65 1.99 5.75 5.49
C VAL A 65 3.44 6.18 5.38
N LEU A 66 4.35 5.22 5.37
CA LEU A 66 5.79 5.39 5.24
C LEU A 66 6.27 4.81 3.91
N ASN A 67 6.75 5.64 3.00
CA ASN A 67 7.23 5.22 1.68
C ASN A 67 8.71 5.54 1.51
N LEU A 68 9.54 4.52 1.31
CA LEU A 68 10.99 4.61 1.26
C LEU A 68 11.55 5.09 -0.10
N GLY A 69 10.71 5.63 -0.99
CA GLY A 69 11.16 6.27 -2.23
C GLY A 69 11.96 7.54 -1.94
N THR A 70 12.95 7.85 -2.78
CA THR A 70 13.86 9.02 -2.61
C THR A 70 14.27 9.26 -1.14
N PRO A 71 14.87 8.27 -0.46
CA PRO A 71 15.16 8.38 0.97
C PRO A 71 16.31 9.35 1.22
N ASP A 72 16.23 10.04 2.34
CA ASP A 72 17.32 10.83 2.92
C ASP A 72 17.34 10.64 4.45
N PRO A 73 18.47 10.93 5.14
CA PRO A 73 18.58 10.66 6.58
C PRO A 73 17.58 11.44 7.43
N SER A 74 17.18 12.64 7.04
CA SER A 74 16.22 13.45 7.81
C SER A 74 14.82 12.86 7.70
N ARG A 75 14.44 12.43 6.51
CA ARG A 75 13.13 11.78 6.27
C ARG A 75 13.03 10.42 6.99
N ILE A 76 14.11 9.62 7.02
CA ILE A 76 14.13 8.37 7.79
C ILE A 76 13.93 8.67 9.29
N LYS A 77 14.57 9.72 9.83
CA LYS A 77 14.34 10.14 11.21
C LYS A 77 12.88 10.55 11.44
N ALA A 78 12.29 11.31 10.53
CA ALA A 78 10.88 11.71 10.59
C ALA A 78 9.93 10.51 10.54
N MET A 79 10.20 9.51 9.67
CA MET A 79 9.45 8.26 9.61
C MET A 79 9.48 7.51 10.93
N LEU A 80 10.65 7.37 11.54
CA LEU A 80 10.79 6.68 12.83
C LEU A 80 10.07 7.43 13.95
N GLN A 81 10.19 8.76 13.99
CA GLN A 81 9.52 9.59 15.00
C GLN A 81 8.00 9.53 14.87
N ALA A 82 7.47 9.76 13.67
CA ALA A 82 6.04 9.64 13.38
C ALA A 82 5.50 8.22 13.63
N GLY A 83 6.28 7.19 13.24
CA GLY A 83 5.92 5.79 13.45
C GLY A 83 5.79 5.40 14.91
N ARG A 84 6.75 5.79 15.75
CA ARG A 84 6.66 5.57 17.20
C ARG A 84 5.44 6.27 17.80
N ARG A 85 5.15 7.49 17.36
CA ARG A 85 3.97 8.22 17.81
C ARG A 85 2.68 7.55 17.35
N ALA A 86 2.59 7.12 16.07
CA ALA A 86 1.45 6.36 15.55
C ALA A 86 1.23 5.07 16.36
N ASN A 87 2.29 4.30 16.64
CA ASN A 87 2.21 3.09 17.44
C ASN A 87 1.72 3.36 18.87
N SER A 88 2.16 4.45 19.51
CA SER A 88 1.69 4.84 20.85
C SER A 88 0.20 5.20 20.89
N LEU A 89 -0.35 5.63 19.75
CA LEU A 89 -1.76 5.98 19.58
C LEU A 89 -2.62 4.82 19.03
N GLY A 90 -2.02 3.65 18.78
CA GLY A 90 -2.70 2.52 18.18
C GLY A 90 -3.13 2.76 16.72
N ARG A 91 -2.50 3.71 16.02
CA ARG A 91 -2.79 3.99 14.62
C ARG A 91 -2.06 2.99 13.72
N PRO A 92 -2.70 2.46 12.65
CA PRO A 92 -2.04 1.58 11.70
C PRO A 92 -0.93 2.31 10.96
N VAL A 93 0.25 1.65 10.86
CA VAL A 93 1.40 2.11 10.10
C VAL A 93 1.55 1.20 8.88
N ILE A 94 1.48 1.79 7.69
CA ILE A 94 1.63 1.10 6.41
C ILE A 94 3.02 1.42 5.86
N PHE A 95 3.78 0.39 5.47
CA PHE A 95 5.15 0.54 4.99
C PHE A 95 5.30 0.08 3.54
N ASP A 96 5.89 0.96 2.72
CA ASP A 96 6.24 0.73 1.32
C ASP A 96 7.77 0.80 1.15
N PRO A 97 8.47 -0.34 1.10
CA PRO A 97 9.92 -0.43 1.08
C PRO A 97 10.52 -0.18 -0.31
N VAL A 98 10.09 0.87 -0.99
CA VAL A 98 10.45 1.18 -2.37
C VAL A 98 11.94 1.01 -2.63
N GLY A 99 12.29 0.06 -3.50
CA GLY A 99 13.66 -0.20 -3.93
C GLY A 99 14.59 -0.70 -2.82
N VAL A 100 14.08 -1.41 -1.81
CA VAL A 100 14.85 -1.89 -0.64
C VAL A 100 16.09 -2.69 -1.03
N GLY A 101 16.07 -3.45 -2.11
CA GLY A 101 17.23 -4.20 -2.62
C GLY A 101 18.19 -3.38 -3.51
N ALA A 102 17.88 -2.11 -3.86
CA ALA A 102 18.66 -1.30 -4.80
C ALA A 102 19.94 -0.71 -4.19
N SER A 103 20.04 -0.58 -2.87
CA SER A 103 21.23 -0.08 -2.20
C SER A 103 21.28 -0.51 -0.73
N ARG A 104 22.50 -0.58 -0.18
CA ARG A 104 22.71 -0.84 1.24
C ARG A 104 21.99 0.17 2.14
N PHE A 105 22.00 1.45 1.77
CA PHE A 105 21.32 2.51 2.52
C PHE A 105 19.80 2.25 2.66
N ARG A 106 19.15 1.79 1.57
CA ARG A 106 17.72 1.45 1.61
C ARG A 106 17.44 0.19 2.43
N ALA A 107 18.30 -0.82 2.31
CA ALA A 107 18.18 -2.05 3.10
C ALA A 107 18.32 -1.75 4.61
N GLU A 108 19.34 -0.99 5.01
CA GLU A 108 19.55 -0.59 6.41
C GLU A 108 18.40 0.28 6.95
N ALA A 109 17.86 1.20 6.12
CA ALA A 109 16.73 2.02 6.49
C ALA A 109 15.44 1.19 6.68
N ALA A 110 15.18 0.25 5.78
CA ALA A 110 14.02 -0.64 5.88
C ALA A 110 14.11 -1.53 7.11
N GLU A 111 15.27 -2.15 7.36
CA GLU A 111 15.48 -2.99 8.54
C GLU A 111 15.30 -2.19 9.83
N ARG A 112 15.82 -0.96 9.89
CA ARG A 112 15.64 -0.08 11.04
C ARG A 112 14.16 0.28 11.26
N ILE A 113 13.41 0.55 10.20
CA ILE A 113 11.97 0.83 10.30
C ILE A 113 11.23 -0.40 10.85
N LEU A 114 11.55 -1.60 10.34
CA LEU A 114 10.91 -2.84 10.78
C LEU A 114 11.31 -3.25 12.22
N SER A 115 12.53 -2.90 12.68
CA SER A 115 12.97 -3.19 14.05
C SER A 115 12.42 -2.21 15.09
N ASP A 116 12.25 -0.94 14.71
CA ASP A 116 11.87 0.13 15.64
C ASP A 116 10.34 0.35 15.73
N LEU A 117 9.58 -0.10 14.72
CA LEU A 117 8.15 0.19 14.59
C LEU A 117 7.33 -1.09 14.46
N ARG A 118 6.14 -1.09 15.07
CA ARG A 118 5.10 -2.07 14.76
C ARG A 118 4.42 -1.65 13.46
N ILE A 119 4.70 -2.40 12.39
CA ILE A 119 4.10 -2.18 11.07
C ILE A 119 2.82 -3.02 10.97
N ALA A 120 1.72 -2.40 10.59
CA ALA A 120 0.43 -3.07 10.41
C ALA A 120 0.34 -3.77 9.04
N ILE A 121 0.83 -3.11 7.99
CA ILE A 121 0.78 -3.62 6.62
C ILE A 121 2.09 -3.27 5.91
N ILE A 122 2.71 -4.25 5.26
CA ILE A 122 3.84 -4.08 4.36
C ILE A 122 3.34 -4.30 2.93
N ARG A 123 3.52 -3.33 2.05
CA ARG A 123 3.19 -3.48 0.64
C ARG A 123 4.44 -3.26 -0.21
N GLY A 124 4.77 -4.22 -1.06
CA GLY A 124 5.88 -4.11 -1.99
C GLY A 124 5.63 -4.91 -3.27
N ASN A 125 6.49 -4.75 -4.28
CA ASN A 125 6.51 -5.65 -5.43
C ASN A 125 7.22 -6.97 -5.06
N ARG A 126 7.22 -7.93 -5.99
CA ARG A 126 7.80 -9.27 -5.79
C ARG A 126 9.28 -9.23 -5.36
N ALA A 127 10.08 -8.32 -5.94
CA ALA A 127 11.51 -8.21 -5.60
C ALA A 127 11.72 -7.54 -4.25
N GLU A 128 10.95 -6.51 -3.92
CA GLU A 128 11.01 -5.81 -2.64
C GLU A 128 10.65 -6.75 -1.48
N ILE A 129 9.58 -7.52 -1.62
CA ILE A 129 9.19 -8.50 -0.60
C ILE A 129 10.20 -9.64 -0.51
N GLY A 130 10.72 -10.14 -1.64
CA GLY A 130 11.80 -11.13 -1.65
C GLY A 130 13.06 -10.64 -0.93
N ALA A 131 13.47 -9.40 -1.18
CA ALA A 131 14.63 -8.80 -0.52
C ALA A 131 14.42 -8.65 1.00
N LEU A 132 13.24 -8.18 1.43
CA LEU A 132 12.89 -8.08 2.86
C LEU A 132 12.81 -9.46 3.55
N ALA A 133 12.35 -10.48 2.84
CA ALA A 133 12.28 -11.84 3.38
C ALA A 133 13.65 -12.52 3.46
N GLY A 134 14.72 -11.92 2.91
CA GLY A 134 16.05 -12.53 2.82
C GLY A 134 16.12 -13.70 1.84
N MET A 135 15.16 -13.84 0.93
CA MET A 135 15.04 -14.95 -0.03
C MET A 135 15.59 -14.62 -1.42
N GLY A 136 16.41 -13.59 -1.54
CA GLY A 136 17.06 -13.18 -2.77
C GLY A 136 16.21 -12.21 -3.59
N GLY A 137 16.87 -11.56 -4.52
CA GLY A 137 16.32 -10.60 -5.46
C GLY A 137 17.41 -9.63 -5.85
N GLU A 138 18.08 -9.83 -7.00
CA GLU A 138 18.92 -8.79 -7.57
C GLU A 138 17.98 -7.76 -8.22
N LEU A 139 18.15 -6.49 -7.86
CA LEU A 139 17.46 -5.38 -8.50
C LEU A 139 18.31 -4.84 -9.65
N ARG A 140 17.70 -4.67 -10.81
CA ARG A 140 18.22 -3.82 -11.88
C ARG A 140 17.45 -2.50 -11.85
N GLY A 141 18.02 -1.48 -11.16
CA GLY A 141 17.33 -0.21 -10.92
C GLY A 141 16.30 -0.29 -9.79
N ILE A 142 15.18 0.46 -9.90
CA ILE A 142 14.07 0.47 -8.94
C ILE A 142 13.02 -0.60 -9.32
N ASP A 143 13.06 -1.10 -10.55
CA ASP A 143 12.15 -2.10 -11.08
C ASP A 143 12.78 -3.49 -11.05
N THR A 144 11.93 -4.48 -10.85
CA THR A 144 12.19 -5.90 -10.62
C THR A 144 13.24 -6.54 -11.51
N ALA A 145 14.27 -7.15 -10.92
CA ALA A 145 15.15 -8.08 -11.66
C ALA A 145 14.72 -9.54 -11.49
N THR A 146 14.52 -10.03 -10.28
CA THR A 146 14.11 -11.42 -10.04
C THR A 146 13.17 -11.51 -8.84
N ALA A 147 12.02 -12.16 -9.04
CA ALA A 147 11.15 -12.55 -7.94
C ALA A 147 11.72 -13.78 -7.23
N PRO A 148 11.48 -13.97 -5.92
CA PRO A 148 11.78 -15.23 -5.28
C PRO A 148 11.02 -16.37 -5.97
N PRO A 149 11.61 -17.58 -6.07
CA PRO A 149 10.96 -18.73 -6.73
C PRO A 149 9.65 -19.14 -6.03
N ASP A 150 9.56 -18.91 -4.71
CA ASP A 150 8.34 -19.09 -3.92
C ASP A 150 7.93 -17.78 -3.24
N LEU A 151 7.05 -17.06 -3.90
CA LEU A 151 6.55 -15.77 -3.43
C LEU A 151 5.65 -15.90 -2.19
N LEU A 152 4.87 -16.98 -2.12
CA LEU A 152 3.98 -17.25 -0.99
C LEU A 152 4.80 -17.52 0.28
N ALA A 153 5.86 -18.33 0.17
CA ALA A 153 6.77 -18.59 1.28
C ALA A 153 7.51 -17.31 1.72
N ALA A 154 7.96 -16.46 0.78
CA ALA A 154 8.62 -15.20 1.12
C ALA A 154 7.67 -14.25 1.87
N ALA A 155 6.44 -14.06 1.37
CA ALA A 155 5.44 -13.23 2.02
C ALA A 155 5.01 -13.80 3.38
N GLY A 156 4.86 -15.12 3.49
CA GLY A 156 4.54 -15.82 4.72
C GLY A 156 5.62 -15.65 5.79
N THR A 157 6.88 -15.85 5.42
CA THR A 157 8.05 -15.66 6.32
C THR A 157 8.11 -14.22 6.82
N LEU A 158 7.94 -13.24 5.94
CA LEU A 158 7.93 -11.83 6.32
C LEU A 158 6.75 -11.50 7.26
N SER A 159 5.55 -12.00 6.95
CA SER A 159 4.35 -11.82 7.78
C SER A 159 4.53 -12.41 9.18
N LEU A 160 5.08 -13.62 9.29
CA LEU A 160 5.37 -14.25 10.59
C LEU A 160 6.42 -13.48 11.40
N ARG A 161 7.48 -12.99 10.74
CA ARG A 161 8.55 -12.23 11.40
C ARG A 161 8.08 -10.87 11.93
N THR A 162 7.20 -10.20 11.19
CA THR A 162 6.81 -8.81 11.48
C THR A 162 5.42 -8.68 12.10
N GLU A 163 4.64 -9.77 12.13
CA GLU A 163 3.20 -9.79 12.47
C GLU A 163 2.34 -8.89 11.58
N ALA A 164 2.90 -8.37 10.49
CA ALA A 164 2.20 -7.51 9.53
C ALA A 164 1.41 -8.31 8.50
N VAL A 165 0.36 -7.70 7.97
CA VAL A 165 -0.21 -8.13 6.68
C VAL A 165 0.80 -7.79 5.59
N VAL A 166 1.13 -8.76 4.74
CA VAL A 166 2.07 -8.56 3.61
C VAL A 166 1.30 -8.60 2.30
N ALA A 167 1.35 -7.48 1.57
CA ALA A 167 0.76 -7.34 0.25
C ALA A 167 1.86 -7.32 -0.82
N VAL A 168 1.84 -8.30 -1.71
CA VAL A 168 2.78 -8.42 -2.82
C VAL A 168 2.08 -8.07 -4.10
N THR A 169 2.52 -7.00 -4.77
CA THR A 169 1.88 -6.55 -6.00
C THR A 169 2.58 -7.04 -7.26
N GLY A 170 1.77 -7.35 -8.28
CA GLY A 170 2.23 -7.90 -9.55
C GLY A 170 1.08 -8.06 -10.55
N PRO A 171 1.21 -8.91 -11.58
CA PRO A 171 0.11 -9.25 -12.48
C PRO A 171 -1.10 -9.89 -11.77
N GLN A 172 -0.85 -10.62 -10.71
CA GLN A 172 -1.78 -11.04 -9.66
C GLN A 172 -1.21 -10.55 -8.35
N ASP A 173 -2.03 -9.91 -7.54
CA ASP A 173 -1.62 -9.43 -6.23
C ASP A 173 -1.89 -10.51 -5.18
N LEU A 174 -1.00 -10.61 -4.19
CA LEU A 174 -1.08 -11.61 -3.11
C LEU A 174 -1.08 -10.89 -1.76
N VAL A 175 -2.07 -11.17 -0.93
CA VAL A 175 -2.15 -10.67 0.46
C VAL A 175 -2.03 -11.84 1.42
N VAL A 176 -1.07 -11.78 2.34
CA VAL A 176 -0.75 -12.86 3.29
C VAL A 176 -0.78 -12.35 4.72
N SER A 177 -1.43 -13.08 5.62
CA SER A 177 -1.34 -12.87 7.07
C SER A 177 -1.86 -14.09 7.84
N GLY A 178 -1.16 -14.48 8.90
CA GLY A 178 -1.65 -15.48 9.87
C GLY A 178 -2.07 -16.83 9.27
N GLY A 179 -1.34 -17.33 8.25
CA GLY A 179 -1.65 -18.60 7.59
C GLY A 179 -2.76 -18.52 6.54
N LYS A 180 -3.26 -17.31 6.23
CA LYS A 180 -4.22 -17.05 5.16
C LYS A 180 -3.54 -16.35 4.00
N ALA A 181 -3.95 -16.68 2.77
CA ALA A 181 -3.55 -15.97 1.57
C ALA A 181 -4.78 -15.64 0.72
N VAL A 182 -4.78 -14.45 0.13
CA VAL A 182 -5.81 -14.01 -0.80
C VAL A 182 -5.13 -13.51 -2.06
N ILE A 183 -5.57 -14.00 -3.20
CA ILE A 183 -5.17 -13.54 -4.52
C ILE A 183 -6.21 -12.54 -5.00
N VAL A 184 -5.74 -11.38 -5.48
CA VAL A 184 -6.55 -10.35 -6.11
C VAL A 184 -6.15 -10.26 -7.57
N GLU A 185 -7.13 -10.40 -8.47
CA GLU A 185 -6.91 -10.47 -9.91
C GLU A 185 -7.44 -9.24 -10.65
N ASN A 186 -7.85 -8.21 -9.91
CA ASN A 186 -8.20 -6.92 -10.47
C ASN A 186 -6.95 -6.15 -10.89
N GLY A 187 -7.04 -5.50 -12.05
CA GLY A 187 -5.96 -4.66 -12.56
C GLY A 187 -5.85 -4.68 -14.07
N HIS A 188 -5.00 -3.80 -14.60
CA HIS A 188 -4.73 -3.71 -16.04
C HIS A 188 -3.25 -3.45 -16.30
N PRO A 189 -2.63 -4.05 -17.36
CA PRO A 189 -1.21 -3.86 -17.68
C PRO A 189 -0.76 -2.40 -17.84
N MET A 190 -1.63 -1.51 -18.29
CA MET A 190 -1.36 -0.08 -18.41
C MET A 190 -0.94 0.57 -17.08
N MET A 191 -1.36 0.01 -15.96
CA MET A 191 -0.96 0.51 -14.63
C MET A 191 0.56 0.47 -14.44
N SER A 192 1.26 -0.53 -15.00
CA SER A 192 2.72 -0.63 -14.95
C SER A 192 3.44 0.43 -15.77
N GLN A 193 2.76 1.09 -16.71
CA GLN A 193 3.32 2.13 -17.57
C GLN A 193 3.20 3.54 -16.94
N VAL A 194 2.59 3.66 -15.76
CA VAL A 194 2.41 4.93 -15.07
C VAL A 194 3.20 4.92 -13.75
N THR A 195 4.16 5.84 -13.66
CA THR A 195 4.99 5.99 -12.45
C THR A 195 4.13 6.28 -11.22
N GLY A 196 4.46 5.62 -10.11
CA GLY A 196 3.86 5.92 -8.81
C GLY A 196 2.56 5.18 -8.49
N MET A 197 2.08 4.28 -9.36
CA MET A 197 0.88 3.49 -9.07
C MET A 197 1.02 2.70 -7.76
N GLY A 198 2.20 2.13 -7.50
CA GLY A 198 2.47 1.45 -6.23
C GLY A 198 2.35 2.39 -5.02
N CYS A 199 2.96 3.57 -5.07
CA CYS A 199 2.90 4.53 -3.97
C CYS A 199 1.47 5.03 -3.71
N ARG A 200 0.67 5.23 -4.77
CA ARG A 200 -0.76 5.56 -4.68
C ARG A 200 -1.55 4.44 -4.00
N LEU A 201 -1.29 3.18 -4.40
CA LEU A 201 -1.93 2.02 -3.79
C LEU A 201 -1.61 1.91 -2.31
N THR A 202 -0.33 2.08 -1.92
CA THR A 202 0.05 2.03 -0.50
C THR A 202 -0.68 3.10 0.33
N ALA A 203 -0.83 4.30 -0.22
CA ALA A 203 -1.59 5.36 0.44
C ALA A 203 -3.09 5.02 0.55
N LEU A 204 -3.66 4.44 -0.50
CA LEU A 204 -5.05 3.98 -0.50
C LEU A 204 -5.28 2.88 0.54
N ILE A 205 -4.35 1.92 0.68
CA ILE A 205 -4.38 0.92 1.77
C ILE A 205 -4.43 1.63 3.14
N GLY A 206 -3.67 2.73 3.31
CA GLY A 206 -3.72 3.54 4.52
C GLY A 206 -5.12 4.11 4.80
N ALA A 207 -5.84 4.58 3.78
CA ALA A 207 -7.20 5.09 3.94
C ALA A 207 -8.19 3.99 4.34
N PHE A 208 -8.07 2.78 3.78
CA PHE A 208 -8.91 1.64 4.13
C PHE A 208 -8.59 1.13 5.55
N ALA A 209 -7.32 0.98 5.91
CA ALA A 209 -6.88 0.57 7.25
C ALA A 209 -7.21 1.60 8.35
N ALA A 210 -7.48 2.85 7.99
CA ALA A 210 -7.93 3.87 8.91
C ALA A 210 -9.38 3.68 9.40
N VAL A 211 -10.19 2.91 8.68
CA VAL A 211 -11.62 2.73 8.96
C VAL A 211 -12.02 1.27 9.19
N GLU A 212 -11.17 0.31 8.78
CA GLU A 212 -11.38 -1.13 8.91
C GLU A 212 -10.33 -1.74 9.86
N THR A 213 -10.80 -2.48 10.85
CA THR A 213 -9.95 -3.12 11.86
C THR A 213 -9.39 -4.48 11.42
N ASP A 214 -10.10 -5.19 10.52
CA ASP A 214 -9.55 -6.36 9.84
C ASP A 214 -8.59 -5.90 8.74
N LEU A 215 -7.29 -5.91 9.06
CA LEU A 215 -6.24 -5.41 8.17
C LEU A 215 -6.11 -6.22 6.87
N ILE A 216 -6.52 -7.51 6.88
CA ILE A 216 -6.57 -8.31 5.64
C ILE A 216 -7.70 -7.76 4.76
N ALA A 217 -8.88 -7.55 5.31
CA ALA A 217 -10.02 -6.99 4.59
C ALA A 217 -9.71 -5.59 4.05
N ALA A 218 -9.11 -4.72 4.88
CA ALA A 218 -8.67 -3.39 4.46
C ALA A 218 -7.71 -3.45 3.27
N THR A 219 -6.70 -4.34 3.33
CA THR A 219 -5.67 -4.49 2.30
C THR A 219 -6.26 -5.04 1.00
N VAL A 220 -7.01 -6.14 1.09
CA VAL A 220 -7.65 -6.78 -0.07
C VAL A 220 -8.64 -5.83 -0.74
N GLY A 221 -9.48 -5.15 0.06
CA GLY A 221 -10.46 -4.19 -0.45
C GLY A 221 -9.80 -3.02 -1.18
N ALA A 222 -8.73 -2.46 -0.63
CA ALA A 222 -7.98 -1.37 -1.25
C ALA A 222 -7.33 -1.81 -2.58
N ILE A 223 -6.70 -2.99 -2.62
CA ILE A 223 -6.04 -3.52 -3.82
C ILE A 223 -7.09 -3.80 -4.91
N ALA A 224 -8.18 -4.48 -4.58
CA ALA A 224 -9.23 -4.79 -5.55
C ALA A 224 -9.90 -3.53 -6.10
N PHE A 225 -10.21 -2.55 -5.24
CA PHE A 225 -10.77 -1.26 -5.67
C PHE A 225 -9.81 -0.50 -6.60
N PHE A 226 -8.52 -0.47 -6.26
CA PHE A 226 -7.48 0.17 -7.06
C PHE A 226 -7.31 -0.50 -8.43
N GLY A 227 -7.29 -1.84 -8.44
CA GLY A 227 -7.21 -2.64 -9.65
C GLY A 227 -8.42 -2.42 -10.56
N LEU A 228 -9.64 -2.45 -9.99
CA LEU A 228 -10.87 -2.20 -10.74
C LEU A 228 -10.92 -0.78 -11.32
N ALA A 229 -10.46 0.23 -10.57
CA ALA A 229 -10.31 1.59 -11.11
C ALA A 229 -9.32 1.62 -12.30
N GLY A 230 -8.26 0.83 -12.25
CA GLY A 230 -7.33 0.64 -13.37
C GLY A 230 -7.98 0.00 -14.60
N GLU A 231 -8.83 -1.02 -14.40
CA GLU A 231 -9.63 -1.64 -15.48
C GLU A 231 -10.54 -0.61 -16.14
N GLN A 232 -11.28 0.18 -15.34
CA GLN A 232 -12.18 1.23 -15.84
C GLN A 232 -11.44 2.36 -16.57
N ALA A 233 -10.27 2.75 -16.06
CA ALA A 233 -9.43 3.76 -16.69
C ALA A 233 -8.92 3.32 -18.06
N ALA A 234 -8.55 2.04 -18.19
CA ALA A 234 -8.03 1.49 -19.44
C ALA A 234 -9.06 1.53 -20.59
N LEU A 235 -10.34 1.42 -20.26
CA LEU A 235 -11.42 1.53 -21.26
C LEU A 235 -11.56 2.95 -21.86
N ARG A 236 -10.99 3.97 -21.21
CA ARG A 236 -11.10 5.39 -21.57
C ARG A 236 -9.78 6.00 -22.03
N ALA A 237 -8.69 5.26 -21.89
CA ALA A 237 -7.33 5.76 -22.11
C ALA A 237 -6.79 5.36 -23.48
N GLU A 238 -6.13 6.28 -24.16
CA GLU A 238 -5.37 6.03 -25.39
C GLU A 238 -3.90 5.70 -25.12
N GLY A 239 -3.38 6.03 -23.92
CA GLY A 239 -2.00 5.80 -23.52
C GLY A 239 -1.76 6.18 -22.06
N PRO A 240 -0.50 6.10 -21.55
CA PRO A 240 -0.18 6.32 -20.14
C PRO A 240 -0.60 7.71 -19.60
N GLY A 241 -0.54 8.74 -20.43
CA GLY A 241 -0.93 10.10 -20.03
C GLY A 241 -2.42 10.23 -19.78
N THR A 242 -3.25 9.82 -20.71
CA THR A 242 -4.72 9.82 -20.58
C THR A 242 -5.18 8.78 -19.57
N PHE A 243 -4.46 7.64 -19.44
CA PHE A 243 -4.73 6.66 -18.39
C PHE A 243 -4.58 7.26 -17.00
N LYS A 244 -3.52 8.06 -16.75
CA LYS A 244 -3.29 8.69 -15.45
C LYS A 244 -4.47 9.58 -15.03
N ALA A 245 -5.04 10.36 -15.95
CA ALA A 245 -6.20 11.20 -15.69
C ALA A 245 -7.47 10.35 -15.50
N ALA A 246 -7.74 9.42 -16.44
CA ALA A 246 -8.88 8.52 -16.37
C ALA A 246 -8.88 7.65 -15.10
N PHE A 247 -7.69 7.27 -14.59
CA PHE A 247 -7.55 6.52 -13.35
C PHE A 247 -8.01 7.32 -12.13
N LEU A 248 -7.65 8.60 -12.05
CA LEU A 248 -8.09 9.46 -10.95
C LEU A 248 -9.60 9.67 -10.99
N ASP A 249 -10.17 9.86 -12.19
CA ASP A 249 -11.62 9.95 -12.40
C ASP A 249 -12.32 8.64 -12.00
N ALA A 250 -11.72 7.47 -12.31
CA ALA A 250 -12.26 6.17 -11.94
C ALA A 250 -12.26 5.97 -10.41
N ILE A 251 -11.17 6.33 -9.70
CA ILE A 251 -11.13 6.31 -8.22
C ILE A 251 -12.26 7.13 -7.62
N TYR A 252 -12.55 8.30 -8.19
CA TYR A 252 -13.60 9.19 -7.72
C TYR A 252 -15.01 8.63 -8.01
N SER A 253 -15.25 8.18 -9.26
CA SER A 253 -16.59 7.86 -9.76
C SER A 253 -17.05 6.44 -9.46
N LEU A 254 -16.13 5.48 -9.21
CA LEU A 254 -16.46 4.07 -8.99
C LEU A 254 -17.38 3.90 -7.78
N THR A 255 -18.61 3.47 -8.02
CA THR A 255 -19.62 3.29 -6.98
C THR A 255 -19.41 2.01 -6.15
N PRO A 256 -19.92 1.93 -4.92
CA PRO A 256 -19.89 0.69 -4.12
C PRO A 256 -20.52 -0.50 -4.85
N ALA A 257 -21.62 -0.28 -5.57
CA ALA A 257 -22.30 -1.35 -6.34
C ALA A 257 -21.44 -1.86 -7.52
N GLU A 258 -20.72 -0.98 -8.21
CA GLU A 258 -19.78 -1.39 -9.26
C GLU A 258 -18.57 -2.12 -8.66
N PHE A 259 -18.05 -1.63 -7.53
CA PHE A 259 -16.95 -2.29 -6.81
C PHE A 259 -17.37 -3.70 -6.40
N GLN A 260 -18.54 -3.87 -5.81
CA GLN A 260 -19.10 -5.17 -5.41
C GLN A 260 -19.15 -6.16 -6.58
N ARG A 261 -19.63 -5.72 -7.74
CA ARG A 261 -19.76 -6.58 -8.95
C ARG A 261 -18.43 -6.89 -9.62
N GLY A 262 -17.44 -6.00 -9.47
CA GLY A 262 -16.15 -6.11 -10.16
C GLY A 262 -15.08 -6.88 -9.40
N LEU A 263 -15.32 -7.34 -8.17
CA LEU A 263 -14.35 -8.06 -7.35
C LEU A 263 -13.94 -9.39 -7.98
N LYS A 264 -12.62 -9.63 -8.04
CA LYS A 264 -11.99 -10.85 -8.55
C LYS A 264 -11.01 -11.36 -7.50
N LEU A 265 -11.50 -12.24 -6.61
CA LEU A 265 -10.77 -12.72 -5.44
C LEU A 265 -10.74 -14.24 -5.38
N THR A 266 -9.61 -14.81 -4.96
CA THR A 266 -9.46 -16.23 -4.66
C THR A 266 -8.77 -16.40 -3.30
N GLU A 267 -9.45 -17.04 -2.34
CA GLU A 267 -8.87 -17.37 -1.04
C GLU A 267 -8.08 -18.68 -1.12
N GLN A 268 -6.89 -18.71 -0.51
CA GLN A 268 -6.06 -19.89 -0.37
C GLN A 268 -5.68 -20.09 1.10
N LYS A 269 -5.67 -21.34 1.56
CA LYS A 269 -5.07 -21.71 2.85
C LYS A 269 -3.58 -21.98 2.63
N ILE A 270 -2.73 -21.34 3.41
CA ILE A 270 -1.30 -21.68 3.47
C ILE A 270 -1.21 -22.95 4.33
N ARG A 271 -0.66 -24.02 3.73
CA ARG A 271 -0.43 -25.29 4.44
C ARG A 271 0.87 -25.26 5.21
#